data_fb6b3e75789a008ebe43a87e86e29f62
#
_entry.id   fb6b3e75789a008ebe43a87e86e29f62
#
_cell.length_a   1.000
_cell.length_b   1.000
_cell.length_c   1.000
_cell.angle_alpha   90.00
_cell.angle_beta   90.00
_cell.angle_gamma   90.00
#
_symmetry.space_group_name_H-M   'P 1'
#
loop_
_entity.id
_entity.type
_entity.pdbx_description
1 polymer ?
#
loop_
_entity_poly.entity_id
_entity_poly.type
_entity_poly.pdbx_seq_one_letter_code
_entity_poly.pdbx_strand_id
1 'polypeptide(L)'
;MAKRIERVLFRTAAGPRRGFGHLARCGVIARVLGTGRDLSLRGSAVTVRAAKALGWRVIAHAGTPAALLRRLVPVMLIVDDPSARAALGWVRAAQRLRIPVASVHDLGLGRAGADLTIDGSLRLPAGRRPADLQGPAFAVLHLEIEALRARARRREPNRVLIALGGGAHIRSHRAWPRPTRRRASSRAARARPRA
;
A
#
# COMPACT_ATOMS: atom_id res chain seq x y z
N MET A 1 27.17 12.08 17.48
CA MET A 1 26.58 10.79 17.94
C MET A 1 25.53 10.34 16.94
N ALA A 2 25.72 9.24 16.25
CA ALA A 2 24.72 8.67 15.36
C ALA A 2 23.54 8.19 16.23
N LYS A 3 22.36 8.79 16.04
CA LYS A 3 21.12 8.41 16.73
C LYS A 3 20.86 6.93 16.41
N ARG A 4 20.93 6.07 17.40
CA ARG A 4 20.66 4.62 17.26
C ARG A 4 19.26 4.50 16.66
N ILE A 5 19.14 3.98 15.44
CA ILE A 5 17.88 3.79 14.76
C ILE A 5 17.07 2.82 15.62
N GLU A 6 16.04 3.34 16.25
CA GLU A 6 15.13 2.57 17.09
C GLU A 6 14.42 1.53 16.22
N ARG A 7 14.24 0.33 16.73
CA ARG A 7 13.67 -0.80 15.97
C ARG A 7 12.18 -0.58 15.75
N VAL A 8 11.77 -0.40 14.49
CA VAL A 8 10.38 -0.44 14.05
C VAL A 8 10.08 -1.82 13.46
N LEU A 9 9.03 -2.48 13.94
CA LEU A 9 8.57 -3.73 13.36
C LEU A 9 7.42 -3.48 12.40
N PHE A 10 7.54 -4.01 11.19
CA PHE A 10 6.46 -4.02 10.20
C PHE A 10 5.75 -5.36 10.20
N ARG A 11 4.42 -5.33 10.12
CA ARG A 11 3.58 -6.51 9.92
C ARG A 11 2.79 -6.36 8.65
N THR A 12 2.95 -7.32 7.71
CA THR A 12 2.20 -7.33 6.45
C THR A 12 1.90 -8.74 5.96
N ALA A 13 1.09 -8.81 4.90
CA ALA A 13 0.86 -10.02 4.14
C ALA A 13 1.12 -9.75 2.65
N ALA A 14 1.76 -10.71 1.97
CA ALA A 14 2.01 -10.64 0.54
C ALA A 14 1.99 -12.03 -0.09
N GLY A 15 1.91 -12.09 -1.40
CA GLY A 15 2.00 -13.32 -2.17
C GLY A 15 1.20 -13.31 -3.47
N PRO A 16 1.27 -14.38 -4.28
CA PRO A 16 0.68 -14.41 -5.62
C PRO A 16 -0.82 -14.09 -5.67
N ARG A 17 -1.59 -14.48 -4.63
CA ARG A 17 -3.04 -14.20 -4.55
C ARG A 17 -3.38 -12.85 -3.92
N ARG A 18 -2.46 -12.21 -3.20
CA ARG A 18 -2.66 -10.93 -2.49
C ARG A 18 -1.94 -9.78 -3.15
N GLY A 19 -1.03 -10.08 -4.08
CA GLY A 19 -0.10 -9.10 -4.61
C GLY A 19 1.01 -8.74 -3.61
N PHE A 20 1.82 -7.78 -4.00
CA PHE A 20 2.96 -7.29 -3.22
C PHE A 20 2.79 -5.82 -2.80
N GLY A 21 1.63 -5.23 -3.05
CA GLY A 21 1.36 -3.81 -2.79
C GLY A 21 1.58 -3.40 -1.33
N HIS A 22 1.06 -4.19 -0.39
CA HIS A 22 1.26 -3.95 1.06
C HIS A 22 2.73 -4.02 1.45
N LEU A 23 3.49 -4.98 0.92
CA LEU A 23 4.93 -5.08 1.18
C LEU A 23 5.70 -3.89 0.61
N ALA A 24 5.36 -3.45 -0.61
CA ALA A 24 5.95 -2.27 -1.24
C ALA A 24 5.65 -1.00 -0.42
N ARG A 25 4.40 -0.83 0.01
CA ARG A 25 3.96 0.29 0.86
C ARG A 25 4.72 0.34 2.18
N CYS A 26 4.87 -0.78 2.86
CA CYS A 26 5.73 -0.87 4.05
C CYS A 26 7.17 -0.41 3.74
N GLY A 27 7.71 -0.76 2.56
CA GLY A 27 9.05 -0.35 2.12
C GLY A 27 9.20 1.16 1.97
N VAL A 28 8.18 1.83 1.45
CA VAL A 28 8.14 3.29 1.36
C VAL A 28 8.13 3.92 2.74
N ILE A 29 7.26 3.44 3.64
CA ILE A 29 7.16 3.94 5.02
C ILE A 29 8.50 3.77 5.75
N ALA A 30 9.12 2.59 5.68
CA ALA A 30 10.42 2.32 6.30
C ALA A 30 11.51 3.28 5.79
N ARG A 31 11.51 3.57 4.49
CA ARG A 31 12.46 4.50 3.87
C ARG A 31 12.26 5.93 4.34
N VAL A 32 11.00 6.39 4.40
CA VAL A 32 10.67 7.76 4.86
C VAL A 32 11.01 7.95 6.34
N LEU A 33 10.74 6.93 7.16
CA LEU A 33 11.07 6.97 8.59
C LEU A 33 12.58 6.78 8.88
N GLY A 34 13.38 6.42 7.88
CA GLY A 34 14.81 6.13 8.09
C GLY A 34 15.07 4.96 9.02
N THR A 35 14.13 4.00 9.13
CA THR A 35 14.22 2.89 10.07
C THR A 35 14.77 1.62 9.46
N GLY A 36 15.18 0.67 10.31
CA GLY A 36 15.48 -0.70 9.90
C GLY A 36 14.25 -1.40 9.31
N ARG A 37 14.47 -2.39 8.44
CA ARG A 37 13.44 -3.12 7.72
C ARG A 37 13.13 -4.46 8.38
N ASP A 38 12.69 -4.44 9.64
CA ASP A 38 12.26 -5.63 10.36
C ASP A 38 10.82 -5.98 10.00
N LEU A 39 10.60 -7.20 9.53
CA LEU A 39 9.34 -7.61 8.95
C LEU A 39 8.82 -8.93 9.53
N SER A 40 7.63 -8.92 10.09
CA SER A 40 6.80 -10.11 10.29
C SER A 40 5.89 -10.28 9.07
N LEU A 41 6.15 -11.27 8.24
CA LEU A 41 5.48 -11.49 6.96
C LEU A 41 4.56 -12.72 7.01
N ARG A 42 3.31 -12.53 6.59
CA ARG A 42 2.40 -13.62 6.29
C ARG A 42 2.43 -13.92 4.79
N GLY A 43 3.13 -14.97 4.41
CA GLY A 43 3.31 -15.36 3.01
C GLY A 43 3.97 -16.73 2.88
N SER A 44 4.09 -17.20 1.65
CA SER A 44 4.81 -18.45 1.33
C SER A 44 6.33 -18.26 1.38
N ALA A 45 7.08 -19.34 1.30
CA ALA A 45 8.54 -19.31 1.20
C ALA A 45 9.03 -18.45 0.01
N VAL A 46 8.33 -18.47 -1.13
CA VAL A 46 8.63 -17.61 -2.29
C VAL A 46 8.46 -16.16 -1.93
N THR A 47 7.39 -15.81 -1.20
CA THR A 47 7.14 -14.44 -0.75
C THR A 47 8.21 -13.97 0.23
N VAL A 48 8.67 -14.83 1.12
CA VAL A 48 9.77 -14.53 2.06
C VAL A 48 11.07 -14.27 1.30
N ARG A 49 11.39 -15.08 0.29
CA ARG A 49 12.57 -14.82 -0.57
C ARG A 49 12.49 -13.49 -1.28
N ALA A 50 11.32 -13.17 -1.87
CA ALA A 50 11.11 -11.88 -2.52
C ALA A 50 11.27 -10.70 -1.55
N ALA A 51 10.73 -10.79 -0.35
CA ALA A 51 10.90 -9.76 0.67
C ALA A 51 12.38 -9.57 1.06
N LYS A 52 13.12 -10.65 1.24
CA LYS A 52 14.57 -10.59 1.52
C LYS A 52 15.35 -9.93 0.38
N ALA A 53 15.02 -10.26 -0.88
CA ALA A 53 15.63 -9.62 -2.06
C ALA A 53 15.35 -8.11 -2.13
N LEU A 54 14.24 -7.65 -1.55
CA LEU A 54 13.91 -6.23 -1.39
C LEU A 54 14.56 -5.58 -0.15
N GLY A 55 15.47 -6.28 0.52
CA GLY A 55 16.23 -5.76 1.66
C GLY A 55 15.48 -5.86 3.00
N TRP A 56 14.42 -6.65 3.10
CA TRP A 56 13.75 -6.89 4.38
C TRP A 56 14.45 -7.93 5.22
N ARG A 57 14.62 -7.66 6.50
CA ARG A 57 14.96 -8.66 7.50
C ARG A 57 13.68 -9.36 7.95
N VAL A 58 13.34 -10.45 7.27
CA VAL A 58 12.14 -11.22 7.59
C VAL A 58 12.39 -12.02 8.86
N ILE A 59 11.61 -11.75 9.89
CA ILE A 59 11.70 -12.39 11.19
C ILE A 59 10.73 -13.56 11.23
N ALA A 60 11.28 -14.76 11.20
CA ALA A 60 10.51 -15.97 11.42
C ALA A 60 10.07 -16.04 12.89
N HIS A 61 8.81 -16.36 13.10
CA HIS A 61 8.32 -16.69 14.43
C HIS A 61 7.24 -17.77 14.35
N ALA A 62 7.37 -18.76 15.21
CA ALA A 62 6.30 -19.68 15.57
C ALA A 62 5.67 -19.13 16.86
N GLY A 63 4.37 -18.94 16.88
CA GLY A 63 3.67 -18.49 18.09
C GLY A 63 2.91 -17.17 17.93
N THR A 64 2.62 -16.54 19.06
CA THR A 64 1.73 -15.39 19.13
C THR A 64 2.43 -14.06 18.78
N PRO A 65 1.69 -13.05 18.29
CA PRO A 65 2.21 -11.70 18.13
C PRO A 65 2.87 -11.16 19.40
N ALA A 66 2.27 -11.40 20.56
CA ALA A 66 2.80 -10.93 21.84
C ALA A 66 4.17 -11.53 22.17
N ALA A 67 4.40 -12.81 21.86
CA ALA A 67 5.70 -13.45 22.10
C ALA A 67 6.80 -12.81 21.24
N LEU A 68 6.49 -12.52 19.97
CA LEU A 68 7.45 -11.84 19.10
C LEU A 68 7.73 -10.41 19.55
N LEU A 69 6.71 -9.65 19.90
CA LEU A 69 6.85 -8.26 20.36
C LEU A 69 7.67 -8.17 21.65
N ARG A 70 7.45 -9.07 22.63
CA ARG A 70 8.27 -9.14 23.86
C ARG A 70 9.73 -9.44 23.54
N ARG A 71 9.99 -10.35 22.60
CA ARG A 71 11.37 -10.71 22.21
C ARG A 71 12.09 -9.58 21.48
N LEU A 72 11.40 -8.83 20.62
CA LEU A 72 12.01 -7.81 19.78
C LEU A 72 12.07 -6.43 20.44
N VAL A 73 11.14 -6.15 21.33
CA VAL A 73 10.97 -4.85 22.01
C VAL A 73 11.05 -3.68 21.02
N PRO A 74 10.19 -3.66 19.97
CA PRO A 74 10.22 -2.57 19.02
C PRO A 74 9.67 -1.30 19.65
N VAL A 75 10.17 -0.13 19.24
CA VAL A 75 9.63 1.17 19.70
C VAL A 75 8.29 1.49 19.05
N MET A 76 7.98 0.85 17.92
CA MET A 76 6.72 1.01 17.19
C MET A 76 6.42 -0.25 16.36
N LEU A 77 5.15 -0.57 16.25
CA LEU A 77 4.62 -1.55 15.30
C LEU A 77 3.84 -0.84 14.19
N ILE A 78 4.12 -1.18 12.95
CA ILE A 78 3.33 -0.75 11.79
C ILE A 78 2.65 -1.96 11.17
N VAL A 79 1.30 -1.92 11.10
CA VAL A 79 0.48 -3.00 10.58
C VAL A 79 -0.16 -2.58 9.25
N ASP A 80 0.13 -3.32 8.19
CA ASP A 80 -0.47 -3.18 6.87
C ASP A 80 -0.89 -4.57 6.37
N ASP A 81 -1.86 -5.17 7.04
CA ASP A 81 -2.37 -6.52 6.70
C ASP A 81 -3.83 -6.40 6.22
N PRO A 82 -4.16 -6.86 4.99
CA PRO A 82 -5.51 -6.78 4.44
C PRO A 82 -6.54 -7.62 5.20
N SER A 83 -6.10 -8.51 6.08
CA SER A 83 -6.98 -9.29 6.94
C SER A 83 -7.22 -8.58 8.26
N ALA A 84 -8.43 -8.03 8.46
CA ALA A 84 -8.84 -7.38 9.71
C ALA A 84 -8.58 -8.26 10.94
N ARG A 85 -8.89 -9.56 10.87
CA ARG A 85 -8.66 -10.52 11.95
C ARG A 85 -7.18 -10.66 12.30
N ALA A 86 -6.32 -10.76 11.28
CA ALA A 86 -4.88 -10.88 11.50
C ALA A 86 -4.31 -9.56 12.05
N ALA A 87 -4.68 -8.41 11.48
CA ALA A 87 -4.28 -7.10 11.95
C ALA A 87 -4.66 -6.87 13.41
N LEU A 88 -5.92 -7.17 13.78
CA LEU A 88 -6.43 -6.97 15.15
C LEU A 88 -5.63 -7.72 16.21
N GLY A 89 -5.19 -8.95 15.92
CA GLY A 89 -4.35 -9.73 16.82
C GLY A 89 -3.02 -9.04 17.14
N TRP A 90 -2.41 -8.42 16.15
CA TRP A 90 -1.15 -7.68 16.32
C TRP A 90 -1.35 -6.35 17.03
N VAL A 91 -2.40 -5.59 16.68
CA VAL A 91 -2.72 -4.31 17.32
C VAL A 91 -3.00 -4.53 18.82
N ARG A 92 -3.87 -5.48 19.17
CA ARG A 92 -4.16 -5.80 20.57
C ARG A 92 -2.93 -6.26 21.35
N ALA A 93 -2.05 -7.03 20.73
CA ALA A 93 -0.82 -7.47 21.37
C ALA A 93 0.14 -6.30 21.64
N ALA A 94 0.29 -5.37 20.69
CA ALA A 94 1.11 -4.17 20.85
C ALA A 94 0.56 -3.26 21.98
N GLN A 95 -0.74 -2.98 21.95
CA GLN A 95 -1.40 -2.14 22.94
C GLN A 95 -1.26 -2.70 24.36
N ARG A 96 -1.44 -4.02 24.55
CA ARG A 96 -1.22 -4.66 25.86
C ARG A 96 0.22 -4.54 26.36
N LEU A 97 1.17 -4.45 25.45
CA LEU A 97 2.59 -4.29 25.75
C LEU A 97 3.03 -2.82 25.77
N ARG A 98 2.10 -1.89 25.61
CA ARG A 98 2.34 -0.44 25.53
C ARG A 98 3.33 -0.08 24.43
N ILE A 99 3.29 -0.82 23.31
CA ILE A 99 4.07 -0.53 22.11
C ILE A 99 3.17 0.28 21.17
N PRO A 100 3.55 1.52 20.82
CA PRO A 100 2.81 2.35 19.87
C PRO A 100 2.54 1.60 18.56
N VAL A 101 1.31 1.68 18.04
CA VAL A 101 0.92 0.96 16.83
C VAL A 101 0.20 1.85 15.83
N ALA A 102 0.74 1.91 14.62
CA ALA A 102 0.07 2.50 13.47
C ALA A 102 -0.48 1.41 12.55
N SER A 103 -1.66 1.64 11.99
CA SER A 103 -2.32 0.70 11.07
C SER A 103 -2.68 1.39 9.77
N VAL A 104 -2.28 0.80 8.65
CA VAL A 104 -2.55 1.31 7.30
C VAL A 104 -3.64 0.49 6.65
N HIS A 105 -4.59 1.15 6.03
CA HIS A 105 -5.80 0.55 5.47
C HIS A 105 -6.09 1.03 4.06
N ASP A 106 -6.98 0.29 3.38
CA ASP A 106 -7.55 0.66 2.10
C ASP A 106 -9.08 0.54 2.18
N LEU A 107 -9.81 1.60 1.80
CA LEU A 107 -11.28 1.66 1.77
C LEU A 107 -11.94 1.33 3.13
N GLY A 108 -11.28 1.63 4.22
CA GLY A 108 -11.72 1.26 5.56
C GLY A 108 -11.76 -0.25 5.81
N LEU A 109 -11.18 -1.05 4.91
CA LEU A 109 -11.10 -2.50 5.04
C LEU A 109 -9.90 -2.89 5.91
N GLY A 110 -10.07 -3.93 6.71
CA GLY A 110 -8.97 -4.43 7.56
C GLY A 110 -8.69 -3.58 8.80
N ARG A 111 -9.50 -2.56 9.06
CA ARG A 111 -9.29 -1.61 10.14
C ARG A 111 -9.27 -2.28 11.51
N ALA A 112 -8.18 -2.13 12.21
CA ALA A 112 -8.03 -2.46 13.61
C ALA A 112 -7.85 -1.14 14.38
N GLY A 113 -8.47 -0.98 15.54
CA GLY A 113 -8.32 0.21 16.37
C GLY A 113 -6.89 0.34 16.89
N ALA A 114 -6.00 0.88 16.09
CA ALA A 114 -4.62 1.22 16.41
C ALA A 114 -4.55 2.60 17.06
N ASP A 115 -3.39 2.98 17.60
CA ASP A 115 -3.16 4.32 18.15
C ASP A 115 -3.16 5.40 17.07
N LEU A 116 -2.78 5.02 15.85
CA LEU A 116 -2.89 5.82 14.63
C LEU A 116 -3.41 4.96 13.49
N THR A 117 -4.45 5.42 12.80
CA THR A 117 -5.01 4.77 11.61
C THR A 117 -4.83 5.66 10.38
N ILE A 118 -4.35 5.07 9.28
CA ILE A 118 -4.06 5.78 8.03
C ILE A 118 -4.81 5.09 6.89
N ASP A 119 -5.56 5.85 6.10
CA ASP A 119 -6.24 5.36 4.89
C ASP A 119 -6.15 6.41 3.78
N GLY A 120 -5.33 6.14 2.77
CA GLY A 120 -5.12 7.00 1.61
C GLY A 120 -6.23 6.93 0.55
N SER A 121 -7.33 6.24 0.82
CA SER A 121 -8.41 6.07 -0.15
C SER A 121 -9.14 7.38 -0.43
N LEU A 122 -9.47 7.61 -1.73
CA LEU A 122 -10.18 8.80 -2.18
C LEU A 122 -11.60 8.89 -1.59
N ARG A 123 -12.26 7.75 -1.46
CA ARG A 123 -13.62 7.66 -0.89
C ARG A 123 -13.72 6.41 -0.03
N LEU A 124 -14.47 6.53 1.05
CA LEU A 124 -14.85 5.39 1.87
C LEU A 124 -16.22 4.86 1.43
N PRO A 125 -16.45 3.56 1.46
CA PRO A 125 -17.79 2.99 1.36
C PRO A 125 -18.72 3.54 2.45
N ALA A 126 -20.01 3.66 2.14
CA ALA A 126 -21.01 4.10 3.11
C ALA A 126 -20.96 3.28 4.42
N GLY A 127 -21.17 3.95 5.54
CA GLY A 127 -21.15 3.33 6.87
C GLY A 127 -19.76 3.01 7.44
N ARG A 128 -18.69 3.32 6.72
CA ARG A 128 -17.32 3.18 7.24
C ARG A 128 -16.90 4.41 8.02
N ARG A 129 -16.26 4.19 9.17
CA ARG A 129 -15.62 5.28 9.93
C ARG A 129 -14.35 5.74 9.22
N PRO A 130 -14.07 7.05 9.13
CA PRO A 130 -12.80 7.54 8.62
C PRO A 130 -11.63 7.10 9.51
N ALA A 131 -10.44 7.01 8.95
CA ALA A 131 -9.20 6.87 9.68
C ALA A 131 -8.80 8.21 10.32
N ASP A 132 -7.84 8.19 11.25
CA ASP A 132 -7.31 9.44 11.84
C ASP A 132 -6.67 10.31 10.76
N LEU A 133 -5.93 9.67 9.83
CA LEU A 133 -5.39 10.29 8.63
C LEU A 133 -6.10 9.70 7.42
N GLN A 134 -7.14 10.38 6.93
CA GLN A 134 -8.00 9.90 5.85
C GLN A 134 -7.85 10.74 4.58
N GLY A 135 -7.79 10.05 3.45
CA GLY A 135 -7.87 10.66 2.14
C GLY A 135 -6.56 10.65 1.33
N PRO A 136 -6.59 11.12 0.07
CA PRO A 136 -5.50 10.97 -0.87
C PRO A 136 -4.21 11.70 -0.47
N ALA A 137 -4.28 12.71 0.39
CA ALA A 137 -3.10 13.37 0.94
C ALA A 137 -2.24 12.43 1.80
N PHE A 138 -2.84 11.36 2.32
CA PHE A 138 -2.18 10.35 3.15
C PHE A 138 -1.93 9.04 2.40
N ALA A 139 -2.09 9.03 1.07
CA ALA A 139 -1.75 7.89 0.25
C ALA A 139 -0.24 7.65 0.27
N VAL A 140 0.17 6.45 0.65
CA VAL A 140 1.58 6.06 0.64
C VAL A 140 1.97 5.70 -0.79
N LEU A 141 2.63 6.62 -1.47
CA LEU A 141 3.10 6.48 -2.84
C LEU A 141 4.62 6.27 -2.88
N HIS A 142 5.09 5.57 -3.90
CA HIS A 142 6.53 5.44 -4.15
C HIS A 142 7.15 6.82 -4.38
N LEU A 143 8.30 7.10 -3.77
CA LEU A 143 8.94 8.43 -3.84
C LEU A 143 9.24 8.89 -5.27
N GLU A 144 9.45 7.96 -6.19
CA GLU A 144 9.64 8.27 -7.63
C GLU A 144 8.39 8.86 -8.27
N ILE A 145 7.19 8.52 -7.78
CA ILE A 145 5.93 9.10 -8.30
C ILE A 145 5.86 10.58 -8.00
N GLU A 146 6.30 10.99 -6.82
CA GLU A 146 6.37 12.42 -6.45
C GLU A 146 7.34 13.18 -7.35
N ALA A 147 8.53 12.62 -7.58
CA ALA A 147 9.52 13.22 -8.49
C ALA A 147 9.01 13.30 -9.94
N LEU A 148 8.24 12.31 -10.40
CA LEU A 148 7.63 12.31 -11.72
C LEU A 148 6.49 13.32 -11.84
N ARG A 149 5.71 13.53 -10.76
CA ARG A 149 4.61 14.50 -10.73
C ARG A 149 5.08 15.93 -11.06
N ALA A 150 6.22 16.33 -10.54
CA ALA A 150 6.80 17.63 -10.83
C ALA A 150 7.19 17.81 -12.31
N ARG A 151 7.44 16.69 -13.02
CA ARG A 151 7.82 16.66 -14.44
C ARG A 151 6.63 16.41 -15.37
N ALA A 152 5.47 16.06 -14.84
CA ALA A 152 4.30 15.72 -15.64
C ALA A 152 3.78 16.97 -16.35
N ARG A 153 3.95 17.03 -17.68
CA ARG A 153 3.29 18.03 -18.53
C ARG A 153 1.84 17.62 -18.73
N ARG A 154 0.91 18.54 -18.54
CA ARG A 154 -0.49 18.35 -18.93
C ARG A 154 -0.53 18.20 -20.45
N ARG A 155 -0.80 16.99 -20.91
CA ARG A 155 -1.08 16.68 -22.33
C ARG A 155 -2.49 16.11 -22.39
N GLU A 156 -3.17 16.37 -23.48
CA GLU A 156 -4.42 15.71 -23.83
C GLU A 156 -4.22 14.18 -23.74
N PRO A 157 -5.03 13.45 -22.98
CA PRO A 157 -4.85 12.01 -22.82
C PRO A 157 -5.26 11.30 -24.12
N ASN A 158 -4.29 10.84 -24.88
CA ASN A 158 -4.50 10.03 -26.08
C ASN A 158 -4.21 8.53 -25.86
N ARG A 159 -3.83 8.15 -24.66
CA ARG A 159 -3.52 6.78 -24.27
C ARG A 159 -4.16 6.43 -22.93
N VAL A 160 -4.63 5.20 -22.81
CA VAL A 160 -5.13 4.64 -21.56
C VAL A 160 -4.14 3.59 -21.09
N LEU A 161 -3.62 3.74 -19.89
CA LEU A 161 -2.85 2.71 -19.20
C LEU A 161 -3.78 1.92 -18.30
N ILE A 162 -3.84 0.61 -18.51
CA ILE A 162 -4.54 -0.33 -17.63
C ILE A 162 -3.48 -1.11 -16.86
N ALA A 163 -3.42 -0.89 -15.53
CA ALA A 163 -2.51 -1.60 -14.64
C ALA A 163 -3.32 -2.39 -13.61
N LEU A 164 -3.26 -3.71 -13.69
CA LEU A 164 -3.84 -4.61 -12.71
C LEU A 164 -2.69 -5.12 -11.84
N GLY A 165 -2.70 -4.82 -10.56
CA GLY A 165 -1.60 -5.15 -9.64
C GLY A 165 -1.03 -6.57 -9.80
N GLY A 166 0.09 -6.88 -9.17
CA GLY A 166 0.92 -8.09 -9.35
C GLY A 166 0.29 -9.41 -8.89
N GLY A 167 -1.02 -9.58 -8.99
CA GLY A 167 -1.74 -10.82 -8.67
C GLY A 167 -2.05 -11.66 -9.91
N ALA A 168 -2.60 -12.87 -9.70
CA ALA A 168 -2.94 -13.85 -10.74
C ALA A 168 -4.12 -13.44 -11.67
N HIS A 169 -4.34 -12.14 -11.89
CA HIS A 169 -5.45 -11.62 -12.69
C HIS A 169 -5.20 -11.60 -14.21
N ILE A 170 -4.10 -12.17 -14.67
CA ILE A 170 -3.71 -12.19 -16.10
C ILE A 170 -4.79 -12.82 -16.98
N ARG A 171 -5.66 -13.67 -16.44
CA ARG A 171 -6.75 -14.28 -17.21
C ARG A 171 -7.86 -13.31 -17.61
N SER A 172 -8.03 -12.18 -16.91
CA SER A 172 -9.08 -11.20 -17.23
C SER A 172 -8.72 -10.27 -18.39
N HIS A 173 -7.45 -10.19 -18.80
CA HIS A 173 -7.02 -9.37 -19.93
C HIS A 173 -7.57 -9.83 -21.30
N ARG A 174 -7.94 -11.12 -21.43
CA ARG A 174 -8.45 -11.65 -22.71
C ARG A 174 -9.89 -11.24 -23.01
N ALA A 175 -10.62 -10.72 -22.04
CA ALA A 175 -12.03 -10.34 -22.16
C ALA A 175 -12.27 -8.83 -22.34
N TRP A 176 -11.21 -8.00 -22.43
CA TRP A 176 -11.41 -6.55 -22.59
C TRP A 176 -11.69 -6.23 -24.04
N PRO A 177 -12.80 -5.56 -24.37
CA PRO A 177 -13.10 -5.17 -25.75
C PRO A 177 -12.00 -4.21 -26.26
N ARG A 178 -11.51 -4.46 -27.46
CA ARG A 178 -10.59 -3.54 -28.12
C ARG A 178 -11.27 -2.18 -28.25
N PRO A 179 -10.61 -1.07 -27.89
CA PRO A 179 -11.19 0.24 -28.08
C PRO A 179 -11.49 0.44 -29.58
N THR A 180 -12.77 0.60 -29.88
CA THR A 180 -13.18 1.01 -31.24
C THR A 180 -12.62 2.40 -31.48
N ARG A 181 -11.73 2.54 -32.44
CA ARG A 181 -11.28 3.85 -32.92
C ARG A 181 -12.52 4.57 -33.46
N ARG A 182 -13.10 5.48 -32.70
CA ARG A 182 -14.00 6.48 -33.28
C ARG A 182 -13.14 7.29 -34.26
N ARG A 183 -13.38 7.13 -35.54
CA ARG A 183 -12.90 8.08 -36.57
C ARG A 183 -13.50 9.42 -36.21
N ALA A 184 -12.69 10.37 -35.80
CA ALA A 184 -13.09 11.77 -35.75
C ALA A 184 -13.42 12.16 -37.19
N SER A 185 -14.72 12.26 -37.50
CA SER A 185 -15.15 12.86 -38.76
C SER A 185 -14.87 14.36 -38.68
N SER A 186 -13.79 14.81 -39.28
CA SER A 186 -13.51 16.22 -39.51
C SER A 186 -14.52 16.77 -40.53
N ARG A 187 -15.72 17.15 -40.11
CA ARG A 187 -16.54 18.09 -40.86
C ARG A 187 -15.99 19.48 -40.64
N ALA A 188 -15.06 19.88 -41.45
CA ALA A 188 -14.71 21.28 -41.64
C ALA A 188 -15.92 21.99 -42.22
N ALA A 189 -16.64 22.72 -41.38
CA ALA A 189 -17.64 23.67 -41.83
C ALA A 189 -16.91 24.82 -42.54
N ARG A 190 -16.90 24.81 -43.86
CA ARG A 190 -16.51 25.97 -44.65
C ARG A 190 -17.56 27.08 -44.44
N ALA A 191 -17.20 28.08 -43.64
CA ALA A 191 -17.94 29.33 -43.61
C ALA A 191 -17.72 30.06 -44.92
N ARG A 192 -18.80 30.31 -45.68
CA ARG A 192 -18.81 31.21 -46.84
C ARG A 192 -18.82 32.64 -46.33
N PRO A 193 -18.02 33.56 -46.90
CA PRO A 193 -18.16 34.97 -46.63
C PRO A 193 -19.44 35.49 -47.29
N ARG A 194 -20.23 36.27 -46.58
CA ARG A 194 -21.32 37.07 -47.14
C ARG A 194 -20.71 38.39 -47.65
N ALA A 195 -21.12 38.70 -48.90
CA ALA A 195 -20.92 39.98 -49.53
C ALA A 195 -21.75 41.08 -48.85
#